data_7ae65046270f1dc536fe90502dfc7dc6
#
_entry.id   7ae65046270f1dc536fe90502dfc7dc6
#
_cell.length_a   1.000
_cell.length_b   1.000
_cell.length_c   1.000
_cell.angle_alpha   90.00
_cell.angle_beta   90.00
_cell.angle_gamma   90.00
#
_symmetry.space_group_name_H-M   'P 1'
#
loop_
_entity.id
_entity.type
_entity.pdbx_description
1 polymer ?
#
loop_
_entity_poly.entity_id
_entity_poly.type
_entity_poly.pdbx_seq_one_letter_code
_entity_poly.pdbx_strand_id
1 'polypeptide(L)'
;MDDDNIVELWYNRLSHISEKDLMILAKKNLLFGMKKGSLKRCAHCLVRKKTKVVFKTHHHTRKLGMLNLVYFDVCGPMKTKTLGGSLYFVTFIDDHSKKIWVYTLKTKNQVLEVFKQLHALVERQSGEKLKCIRTDSGSEYSGPFDEYCRQHGI
;
A
#
# COMPACT_ATOMS: atom_id res chain seq x y z
N MET A 1 6.76 48.65 -15.50
CA MET A 1 7.09 47.23 -15.19
C MET A 1 5.80 46.49 -15.34
N ASP A 2 5.74 45.53 -16.23
CA ASP A 2 4.50 44.75 -16.44
C ASP A 2 4.13 44.00 -15.20
N ASP A 3 2.86 44.04 -14.82
CA ASP A 3 2.32 43.38 -13.61
C ASP A 3 2.66 41.86 -13.57
N ASP A 4 2.73 41.21 -14.71
CA ASP A 4 3.12 39.80 -14.84
C ASP A 4 4.56 39.51 -14.37
N ASN A 5 5.47 40.47 -14.55
CA ASN A 5 6.87 40.34 -14.14
C ASN A 5 7.03 40.40 -12.60
N ILE A 6 6.18 41.18 -11.94
CA ILE A 6 6.16 41.29 -10.46
C ILE A 6 5.59 40.01 -9.84
N VAL A 7 4.59 39.40 -10.45
CA VAL A 7 4.01 38.13 -10.00
C VAL A 7 5.04 37.01 -10.08
N GLU A 8 5.75 36.91 -11.19
CA GLU A 8 6.79 35.90 -11.39
C GLU A 8 7.97 36.10 -10.44
N LEU A 9 8.36 37.35 -10.19
CA LEU A 9 9.41 37.69 -9.22
C LEU A 9 9.06 37.17 -7.81
N TRP A 10 7.88 37.47 -7.30
CA TRP A 10 7.46 37.02 -5.99
C TRP A 10 7.25 35.52 -5.91
N TYR A 11 6.73 34.91 -6.98
CA TYR A 11 6.60 33.46 -7.10
C TYR A 11 7.95 32.74 -6.93
N ASN A 12 8.98 33.23 -7.62
CA ASN A 12 10.33 32.67 -7.54
C ASN A 12 10.98 32.92 -6.16
N ARG A 13 10.83 34.11 -5.60
CA ARG A 13 11.36 34.47 -4.25
C ARG A 13 10.74 33.64 -3.14
N LEU A 14 9.48 33.27 -3.25
CA LEU A 14 8.73 32.47 -2.27
C LEU A 14 8.79 30.97 -2.60
N SER A 15 9.85 30.50 -3.24
CA SER A 15 10.08 29.09 -3.53
C SER A 15 8.93 28.40 -4.24
N HIS A 16 8.34 29.08 -5.22
CA HIS A 16 7.25 28.57 -6.05
C HIS A 16 5.98 28.21 -5.24
N ILE A 17 5.59 29.08 -4.33
CA ILE A 17 4.35 28.99 -3.54
C ILE A 17 3.11 28.84 -4.46
N SER A 18 1.99 28.36 -3.94
CA SER A 18 0.77 28.26 -4.75
C SER A 18 0.23 29.64 -5.15
N GLU A 19 -0.37 29.73 -6.35
CA GLU A 19 -1.00 30.98 -6.81
C GLU A 19 -2.02 31.51 -5.81
N LYS A 20 -2.79 30.63 -5.19
CA LYS A 20 -3.77 30.97 -4.15
C LYS A 20 -3.12 31.64 -2.94
N ASP A 21 -2.03 31.09 -2.45
CA ASP A 21 -1.35 31.65 -1.29
C ASP A 21 -0.63 32.94 -1.64
N LEU A 22 -0.06 33.03 -2.86
CA LEU A 22 0.54 34.26 -3.38
C LEU A 22 -0.49 35.41 -3.41
N MET A 23 -1.71 35.14 -3.88
CA MET A 23 -2.80 36.11 -3.90
C MET A 23 -3.29 36.51 -2.51
N ILE A 24 -3.27 35.60 -1.55
CA ILE A 24 -3.58 35.89 -0.14
C ILE A 24 -2.56 36.89 0.45
N LEU A 25 -1.27 36.67 0.18
CA LEU A 25 -0.21 37.55 0.63
C LEU A 25 -0.29 38.94 -0.02
N ALA A 26 -0.62 39.00 -1.32
CA ALA A 26 -0.83 40.25 -2.03
C ALA A 26 -2.02 41.04 -1.46
N LYS A 27 -3.16 40.40 -1.19
CA LYS A 27 -4.32 41.01 -0.55
C LYS A 27 -4.02 41.58 0.84
N LYS A 28 -3.10 40.98 1.56
CA LYS A 28 -2.63 41.47 2.87
C LYS A 28 -1.59 42.59 2.79
N ASN A 29 -1.29 43.08 1.58
CA ASN A 29 -0.25 44.09 1.29
C ASN A 29 1.17 43.71 1.76
N LEU A 30 1.45 42.38 1.84
CA LEU A 30 2.77 41.86 2.24
C LEU A 30 3.75 41.77 1.08
N LEU A 31 3.27 41.89 -0.16
CA LEU A 31 4.08 41.79 -1.37
C LEU A 31 4.13 43.15 -2.07
N PHE A 32 5.26 43.86 -1.93
CA PHE A 32 5.43 45.20 -2.46
C PHE A 32 5.27 45.22 -3.99
N GLY A 33 4.42 46.12 -4.48
CA GLY A 33 4.16 46.34 -5.90
C GLY A 33 3.20 45.32 -6.56
N MET A 34 2.78 44.27 -5.87
CA MET A 34 1.88 43.25 -6.41
C MET A 34 0.43 43.52 -6.00
N LYS A 35 -0.44 43.84 -6.95
CA LYS A 35 -1.88 44.03 -6.72
C LYS A 35 -2.74 42.89 -7.25
N LYS A 36 -2.52 42.49 -8.49
CA LYS A 36 -3.21 41.39 -9.19
C LYS A 36 -2.27 40.87 -10.30
N GLY A 37 -2.45 39.62 -10.69
CA GLY A 37 -1.74 39.02 -11.82
C GLY A 37 -2.05 37.55 -11.93
N SER A 38 -1.77 36.97 -13.10
CA SER A 38 -1.92 35.54 -13.37
C SER A 38 -0.53 34.90 -13.43
N LEU A 39 -0.42 33.72 -12.82
CA LEU A 39 0.83 32.97 -12.81
C LEU A 39 0.91 32.06 -14.06
N LYS A 40 1.97 32.19 -14.85
CA LYS A 40 2.25 31.27 -15.95
C LYS A 40 2.61 29.88 -15.41
N ARG A 41 2.32 28.83 -16.16
CA ARG A 41 2.65 27.45 -15.78
C ARG A 41 4.17 27.27 -15.64
N CYS A 42 4.64 27.00 -14.45
CA CYS A 42 6.06 26.76 -14.19
C CYS A 42 6.42 25.32 -14.51
N ALA A 43 7.36 25.11 -15.45
CA ALA A 43 7.83 23.79 -15.84
C ALA A 43 8.44 22.99 -14.66
N HIS A 44 9.20 23.66 -13.78
CA HIS A 44 9.77 23.02 -12.59
C HIS A 44 8.69 22.52 -11.63
N CYS A 45 7.63 23.29 -11.43
CA CYS A 45 6.50 22.87 -10.59
C CYS A 45 5.70 21.74 -11.22
N LEU A 46 5.52 21.72 -12.53
CA LEU A 46 4.84 20.62 -13.23
C LEU A 46 5.57 19.29 -13.05
N VAL A 47 6.90 19.31 -13.07
CA VAL A 47 7.73 18.11 -12.90
C VAL A 47 7.79 17.67 -11.44
N ARG A 48 7.94 18.62 -10.49
CA ARG A 48 8.19 18.29 -9.08
C ARG A 48 6.93 18.19 -8.21
N LYS A 49 5.90 19.01 -8.50
CA LYS A 49 4.64 19.00 -7.78
C LYS A 49 3.62 18.09 -8.48
N LYS A 50 3.97 16.84 -8.71
CA LYS A 50 2.98 15.84 -9.12
C LYS A 50 1.89 15.80 -8.06
N THR A 51 0.65 16.08 -8.46
CA THR A 51 -0.52 15.87 -7.61
C THR A 51 -0.48 14.44 -7.10
N LYS A 52 -0.43 14.25 -5.78
CA LYS A 52 -0.60 12.91 -5.20
C LYS A 52 -1.95 12.40 -5.70
N VAL A 53 -1.93 11.26 -6.37
CA VAL A 53 -3.18 10.56 -6.68
C VAL A 53 -3.86 10.28 -5.36
N VAL A 54 -4.98 10.96 -5.10
CA VAL A 54 -5.80 10.64 -3.94
C VAL A 54 -6.52 9.35 -4.28
N PHE A 55 -6.04 8.24 -3.74
CA PHE A 55 -6.77 7.00 -3.82
C PHE A 55 -8.10 7.21 -3.08
N LYS A 56 -9.22 7.02 -3.80
CA LYS A 56 -10.53 6.98 -3.15
C LYS A 56 -10.46 5.90 -2.06
N THR A 57 -10.68 6.28 -0.82
CA THR A 57 -10.85 5.33 0.28
C THR A 57 -12.11 4.52 -0.01
N HIS A 58 -11.95 3.38 -0.66
CA HIS A 58 -13.00 2.39 -0.67
C HIS A 58 -13.07 1.81 0.74
N HIS A 59 -14.16 2.03 1.43
CA HIS A 59 -14.45 1.30 2.64
C HIS A 59 -14.54 -0.18 2.27
N HIS A 60 -13.49 -0.94 2.57
CA HIS A 60 -13.53 -2.37 2.43
C HIS A 60 -14.59 -2.92 3.38
N THR A 61 -15.69 -3.41 2.83
CA THR A 61 -16.65 -4.21 3.59
C THR A 61 -15.95 -5.49 3.98
N ARG A 62 -15.68 -5.65 5.28
CA ARG A 62 -15.09 -6.87 5.83
C ARG A 62 -15.99 -8.05 5.53
N LYS A 63 -15.41 -9.21 5.27
CA LYS A 63 -16.18 -10.45 5.17
C LYS A 63 -16.86 -10.76 6.50
N LEU A 64 -18.13 -11.19 6.45
CA LEU A 64 -19.01 -11.33 7.61
C LEU A 64 -18.67 -12.50 8.56
N GLY A 65 -17.73 -13.38 8.22
CA GLY A 65 -17.38 -14.55 9.03
C GLY A 65 -15.87 -14.84 9.02
N MET A 66 -15.44 -15.53 10.08
CA MET A 66 -14.06 -16.03 10.18
C MET A 66 -13.74 -16.96 9.01
N LEU A 67 -12.51 -16.96 8.57
CA LEU A 67 -11.98 -17.80 7.47
C LEU A 67 -12.69 -17.62 6.12
N ASN A 68 -13.57 -16.61 5.97
CA ASN A 68 -14.17 -16.30 4.67
C ASN A 68 -13.16 -15.69 3.69
N LEU A 69 -12.13 -15.02 4.20
CA LEU A 69 -11.00 -14.50 3.42
C LEU A 69 -9.76 -14.42 4.33
N VAL A 70 -8.69 -15.08 3.91
CA VAL A 70 -7.39 -15.01 4.56
C VAL A 70 -6.39 -14.40 3.57
N TYR A 71 -5.72 -13.32 4.00
CA TYR A 71 -4.58 -12.75 3.27
C TYR A 71 -3.34 -13.58 3.58
N PHE A 72 -2.50 -13.73 2.58
CA PHE A 72 -1.36 -14.59 2.62
C PHE A 72 -0.18 -13.95 1.89
N ASP A 73 0.95 -13.84 2.54
CA ASP A 73 2.15 -13.21 1.98
C ASP A 73 3.43 -13.89 2.48
N VAL A 74 4.42 -14.03 1.58
CA VAL A 74 5.75 -14.61 1.88
C VAL A 74 6.82 -13.54 1.75
N CYS A 75 7.45 -13.23 2.86
CA CYS A 75 8.53 -12.25 2.92
C CYS A 75 9.91 -12.93 2.97
N GLY A 76 10.88 -12.38 2.24
CA GLY A 76 12.26 -12.83 2.21
C GLY A 76 12.85 -12.90 0.79
N PRO A 77 14.14 -13.29 0.65
CA PRO A 77 15.02 -13.72 1.74
C PRO A 77 15.46 -12.58 2.66
N MET A 78 15.48 -12.83 3.96
CA MET A 78 16.00 -11.88 4.94
C MET A 78 17.53 -11.81 4.87
N LYS A 79 18.11 -10.67 5.22
CA LYS A 79 19.57 -10.47 5.22
C LYS A 79 20.31 -11.41 6.18
N THR A 80 19.68 -11.78 7.28
CA THR A 80 20.23 -12.67 8.31
C THR A 80 19.30 -13.84 8.54
N LYS A 81 19.89 -15.04 8.74
CA LYS A 81 19.13 -16.24 9.13
C LYS A 81 18.64 -16.12 10.56
N THR A 82 17.48 -16.67 10.83
CA THR A 82 17.02 -16.91 12.21
C THR A 82 17.91 -17.93 12.90
N LEU A 83 17.81 -18.08 14.22
CA LEU A 83 18.51 -19.13 14.97
C LEU A 83 18.19 -20.54 14.44
N GLY A 84 16.99 -20.76 13.92
CA GLY A 84 16.58 -22.03 13.27
C GLY A 84 17.01 -22.16 11.81
N GLY A 85 17.80 -21.22 11.28
CA GLY A 85 18.32 -21.26 9.90
C GLY A 85 17.33 -20.82 8.83
N SER A 86 16.17 -20.25 9.21
CA SER A 86 15.16 -19.77 8.26
C SER A 86 15.56 -18.41 7.67
N LEU A 87 15.26 -18.24 6.37
CA LEU A 87 15.50 -17.00 5.60
C LEU A 87 14.21 -16.32 5.16
N TYR A 88 13.09 -16.99 5.29
CA TYR A 88 11.77 -16.49 4.88
C TYR A 88 10.79 -16.62 6.04
N PHE A 89 9.73 -15.86 5.97
CA PHE A 89 8.55 -16.09 6.81
C PHE A 89 7.29 -15.90 5.97
N VAL A 90 6.25 -16.59 6.37
CA VAL A 90 4.93 -16.47 5.77
C VAL A 90 3.96 -15.95 6.83
N THR A 91 3.10 -15.02 6.42
CA THR A 91 2.02 -14.46 7.24
C THR A 91 0.68 -14.84 6.66
N PHE A 92 -0.25 -15.19 7.53
CA PHE A 92 -1.65 -15.41 7.20
C PHE A 92 -2.49 -14.50 8.09
N ILE A 93 -3.42 -13.75 7.52
CA ILE A 93 -4.25 -12.77 8.23
C ILE A 93 -5.70 -12.98 7.88
N ASP A 94 -6.52 -13.38 8.86
CA ASP A 94 -7.96 -13.46 8.66
C ASP A 94 -8.58 -12.06 8.56
N ASP A 95 -9.36 -11.81 7.50
CA ASP A 95 -9.95 -10.49 7.23
C ASP A 95 -10.97 -10.08 8.31
N HIS A 96 -11.71 -11.03 8.83
CA HIS A 96 -12.75 -10.77 9.82
C HIS A 96 -12.17 -10.50 11.22
N SER A 97 -11.44 -11.45 11.78
CA SER A 97 -10.91 -11.38 13.14
C SER A 97 -9.62 -10.60 13.29
N LYS A 98 -8.90 -10.35 12.17
CA LYS A 98 -7.53 -9.81 12.14
C LYS A 98 -6.52 -10.68 12.89
N LYS A 99 -6.85 -11.92 13.15
CA LYS A 99 -5.91 -12.90 13.71
C LYS A 99 -4.80 -13.15 12.70
N ILE A 100 -3.59 -13.18 13.22
CA ILE A 100 -2.35 -13.35 12.41
C ILE A 100 -1.68 -14.65 12.85
N TRP A 101 -1.27 -15.45 11.85
CA TRP A 101 -0.38 -16.59 12.04
C TRP A 101 0.89 -16.34 11.26
N VAL A 102 2.03 -16.63 11.87
CA VAL A 102 3.35 -16.42 11.28
C VAL A 102 4.16 -17.70 11.40
N TYR A 103 4.75 -18.13 10.29
CA TYR A 103 5.64 -19.29 10.25
C TYR A 103 6.94 -18.93 9.57
N THR A 104 8.06 -19.43 10.09
CA THR A 104 9.37 -19.25 9.47
C THR A 104 9.68 -20.40 8.52
N LEU A 105 10.31 -20.08 7.38
CA LEU A 105 10.61 -21.01 6.31
C LEU A 105 12.10 -20.96 5.98
N LYS A 106 12.72 -22.11 5.70
CA LYS A 106 14.09 -22.17 5.17
C LYS A 106 14.11 -21.87 3.68
N THR A 107 13.10 -22.33 2.95
CA THR A 107 12.92 -22.13 1.51
C THR A 107 11.47 -21.80 1.19
N LYS A 108 11.23 -21.11 0.08
CA LYS A 108 9.87 -20.79 -0.39
C LYS A 108 9.02 -22.04 -0.69
N ASN A 109 9.65 -23.13 -1.09
CA ASN A 109 8.95 -24.37 -1.43
C ASN A 109 8.21 -25.01 -0.25
N GLN A 110 8.53 -24.62 0.99
CA GLN A 110 7.85 -25.11 2.20
C GLN A 110 6.47 -24.45 2.42
N VAL A 111 6.11 -23.46 1.63
CA VAL A 111 4.88 -22.69 1.75
C VAL A 111 3.64 -23.59 1.73
N LEU A 112 3.55 -24.51 0.78
CA LEU A 112 2.40 -25.42 0.66
C LEU A 112 2.24 -26.30 1.89
N GLU A 113 3.33 -26.84 2.43
CA GLU A 113 3.28 -27.70 3.61
C GLU A 113 2.78 -26.93 4.84
N VAL A 114 3.34 -25.73 5.06
CA VAL A 114 2.91 -24.85 6.15
C VAL A 114 1.45 -24.42 5.98
N PHE A 115 1.03 -24.15 4.75
CA PHE A 115 -0.37 -23.82 4.47
C PHE A 115 -1.31 -24.99 4.80
N LYS A 116 -0.96 -26.22 4.46
CA LYS A 116 -1.75 -27.41 4.83
C LYS A 116 -1.89 -27.57 6.35
N GLN A 117 -0.80 -27.34 7.08
CA GLN A 117 -0.81 -27.39 8.55
C GLN A 117 -1.71 -26.30 9.13
N LEU A 118 -1.59 -25.08 8.63
CA LEU A 118 -2.46 -23.97 9.06
C LEU A 118 -3.92 -24.26 8.74
N HIS A 119 -4.23 -24.69 7.51
CA HIS A 119 -5.60 -24.98 7.08
C HIS A 119 -6.28 -25.98 8.02
N ALA A 120 -5.64 -27.10 8.30
CA ALA A 120 -6.15 -28.10 9.24
C ALA A 120 -6.29 -27.55 10.67
N LEU A 121 -5.35 -26.69 11.11
CA LEU A 121 -5.35 -26.09 12.44
C LEU A 121 -6.53 -25.13 12.61
N VAL A 122 -6.70 -24.20 11.65
CA VAL A 122 -7.69 -23.12 11.77
C VAL A 122 -9.12 -23.65 11.67
N GLU A 123 -9.37 -24.60 10.77
CA GLU A 123 -10.68 -25.25 10.65
C GLU A 123 -11.04 -26.04 11.93
N ARG A 124 -10.07 -26.76 12.49
CA ARG A 124 -10.30 -27.49 13.75
C ARG A 124 -10.54 -26.56 14.94
N GLN A 125 -9.86 -25.41 15.00
CA GLN A 125 -10.02 -24.47 16.10
C GLN A 125 -11.29 -23.63 16.02
N SER A 126 -11.71 -23.25 14.82
CA SER A 126 -12.88 -22.37 14.63
C SER A 126 -14.18 -23.13 14.39
N GLY A 127 -14.12 -24.35 13.90
CA GLY A 127 -15.27 -25.08 13.38
C GLY A 127 -15.76 -24.56 12.02
N GLU A 128 -15.11 -23.53 11.48
CA GLU A 128 -15.45 -22.89 10.20
C GLU A 128 -14.50 -23.35 9.09
N LYS A 129 -15.01 -23.38 7.86
CA LYS A 129 -14.19 -23.72 6.69
C LYS A 129 -13.50 -22.50 6.10
N LEU A 130 -12.27 -22.67 5.69
CA LEU A 130 -11.54 -21.67 4.89
C LEU A 130 -12.15 -21.61 3.48
N LYS A 131 -12.67 -20.43 3.08
CA LYS A 131 -13.40 -20.28 1.80
C LYS A 131 -12.60 -19.61 0.72
N CYS A 132 -11.68 -18.72 1.08
CA CYS A 132 -10.92 -17.97 0.11
C CYS A 132 -9.60 -17.51 0.68
N ILE A 133 -8.56 -17.57 -0.13
CA ILE A 133 -7.27 -16.93 0.17
C ILE A 133 -6.97 -15.85 -0.87
N ARG A 134 -6.23 -14.82 -0.45
CA ARG A 134 -5.71 -13.79 -1.32
C ARG A 134 -4.21 -13.69 -1.14
N THR A 135 -3.48 -13.89 -2.24
CA THR A 135 -2.03 -13.77 -2.32
C THR A 135 -1.66 -12.68 -3.33
N ASP A 136 -0.40 -12.30 -3.35
CA ASP A 136 0.19 -11.70 -4.55
C ASP A 136 0.35 -12.77 -5.65
N SER A 137 0.70 -12.37 -6.87
CA SER A 137 0.85 -13.30 -8.00
C SER A 137 2.22 -13.99 -8.02
N GLY A 138 2.75 -14.40 -6.88
CA GLY A 138 4.03 -15.08 -6.75
C GLY A 138 4.02 -16.47 -7.38
N SER A 139 5.15 -16.89 -7.95
CA SER A 139 5.30 -18.22 -8.59
C SER A 139 5.14 -19.38 -7.61
N GLU A 140 5.34 -19.16 -6.32
CA GLU A 140 5.17 -20.12 -5.24
C GLU A 140 3.73 -20.62 -5.05
N TYR A 141 2.75 -19.89 -5.61
CA TYR A 141 1.31 -20.19 -5.49
C TYR A 141 0.75 -20.93 -6.71
N SER A 142 1.57 -21.12 -7.74
CA SER A 142 1.18 -21.89 -8.94
C SER A 142 1.41 -23.40 -8.77
N GLY A 143 0.76 -24.19 -9.62
CA GLY A 143 0.95 -25.64 -9.65
C GLY A 143 0.38 -26.36 -8.43
N PRO A 144 1.20 -27.05 -7.60
CA PRO A 144 0.71 -27.90 -6.50
C PRO A 144 -0.08 -27.15 -5.43
N PHE A 145 0.19 -25.84 -5.22
CA PHE A 145 -0.55 -25.00 -4.29
C PHE A 145 -1.97 -24.72 -4.80
N ASP A 146 -2.08 -24.30 -6.04
CA ASP A 146 -3.36 -24.02 -6.70
C ASP A 146 -4.22 -25.30 -6.82
N GLU A 147 -3.60 -26.43 -7.12
CA GLU A 147 -4.28 -27.74 -7.15
C GLU A 147 -4.86 -28.10 -5.78
N TYR A 148 -4.09 -27.91 -4.70
CA TYR A 148 -4.58 -28.13 -3.34
C TYR A 148 -5.77 -27.24 -3.00
N CYS A 149 -5.71 -25.95 -3.35
CA CYS A 149 -6.83 -25.03 -3.11
C CYS A 149 -8.08 -25.46 -3.87
N ARG A 150 -7.98 -25.84 -5.15
CA ARG A 150 -9.11 -26.34 -5.93
C ARG A 150 -9.74 -27.61 -5.34
N GLN A 151 -8.92 -28.55 -4.86
CA GLN A 151 -9.40 -29.80 -4.25
C GLN A 151 -10.18 -29.53 -2.95
N HIS A 152 -9.88 -28.44 -2.25
CA HIS A 152 -10.53 -28.09 -0.97
C HIS A 152 -11.62 -27.00 -1.14
N GLY A 153 -11.83 -26.49 -2.34
CA GLY A 153 -12.83 -25.46 -2.63
C GLY A 153 -12.47 -24.07 -2.06
N ILE A 154 -11.17 -23.76 -2.01
CA ILE A 154 -10.61 -22.49 -1.50
C ILE A 154 -10.31 -21.54 -2.65
#